data_dc2908bcc70d9a01b5707da1cc40c2e2
#
_entry.id   dc2908bcc70d9a01b5707da1cc40c2e2
#
_cell.length_a   1.000
_cell.length_b   1.000
_cell.length_c   1.000
_cell.angle_alpha   90.00
_cell.angle_beta   90.00
_cell.angle_gamma   90.00
#
_symmetry.space_group_name_H-M   'P 1'
#
loop_
_entity.id
_entity.type
_entity.pdbx_description
1 polymer ?
#
loop_
_entity_poly.entity_id
_entity_poly.type
_entity_poly.pdbx_seq_one_letter_code
_entity_poly.pdbx_strand_id
1 'polypeptide(L)'
;VSRLFPRPGEVLCEIGPGRGALSDRLAICENELHLVEIDRDLVPRLRERYASQTNIHIHEQDALTLALEEIHPTGRVVLVGNLPYNISTALMIRLLAQHNRIDRMVFMVQKEVAVRLTASPGGKDYGRLTVMMSRVFESEFSFDVDPQAFTPPPKVWSSVVAFKPRPAPLGPAINEETFSA
;
A
#
# COMPACT_ATOMS: atom_id res chain seq x y z
N VAL A 1 10.10 7.82 0.75
CA VAL A 1 11.13 6.82 0.34
C VAL A 1 12.00 6.41 1.53
N SER A 2 12.43 7.36 2.41
CA SER A 2 13.28 7.01 3.57
C SER A 2 12.69 5.94 4.52
N ARG A 3 11.36 5.83 4.63
CA ARG A 3 10.69 4.77 5.41
C ARG A 3 10.55 3.45 4.66
N LEU A 4 10.65 3.50 3.34
CA LEU A 4 10.56 2.32 2.50
C LEU A 4 11.88 1.55 2.43
N PHE A 5 13.02 2.26 2.34
CA PHE A 5 14.36 1.69 2.20
C PHE A 5 14.39 0.47 1.26
N PRO A 6 14.14 0.66 -0.06
CA PRO A 6 14.21 -0.44 -1.01
C PRO A 6 15.58 -1.10 -0.97
N ARG A 7 15.59 -2.44 -0.92
CA ARG A 7 16.82 -3.22 -0.96
C ARG A 7 17.06 -3.73 -2.38
N PRO A 8 18.29 -3.91 -2.80
CA PRO A 8 18.58 -4.50 -4.11
C PRO A 8 17.85 -5.84 -4.30
N GLY A 9 17.21 -6.02 -5.45
CA GLY A 9 16.49 -7.25 -5.80
C GLY A 9 15.07 -7.38 -5.24
N GLU A 10 14.57 -6.41 -4.46
CA GLU A 10 13.16 -6.37 -4.08
C GLU A 10 12.30 -5.92 -5.26
N VAL A 11 11.10 -6.51 -5.37
CA VAL A 11 10.05 -6.09 -6.30
C VAL A 11 9.14 -5.10 -5.60
N LEU A 12 9.02 -3.91 -6.16
CA LEU A 12 8.18 -2.83 -5.66
C LEU A 12 6.86 -2.77 -6.44
N CYS A 13 5.76 -2.52 -5.76
CA CYS A 13 4.49 -2.25 -6.41
C CYS A 13 3.85 -0.99 -5.81
N GLU A 14 3.69 0.03 -6.62
CA GLU A 14 3.00 1.27 -6.25
C GLU A 14 1.53 1.20 -6.66
N ILE A 15 0.67 1.43 -5.69
CA ILE A 15 -0.78 1.51 -5.89
C ILE A 15 -1.19 2.98 -6.07
N GLY A 16 -1.80 3.28 -7.22
CA GLY A 16 -2.26 4.61 -7.56
C GLY A 16 -1.12 5.63 -7.73
N PRO A 17 -0.20 5.40 -8.68
CA PRO A 17 0.92 6.31 -8.95
C PRO A 17 0.46 7.72 -9.36
N GLY A 18 -0.75 7.84 -9.89
CA GLY A 18 -1.29 9.11 -10.32
C GLY A 18 -0.39 9.77 -11.36
N ARG A 19 0.12 10.95 -11.06
CA ARG A 19 1.04 11.68 -11.93
C ARG A 19 2.51 11.28 -11.78
N GLY A 20 2.82 10.25 -10.99
CA GLY A 20 4.16 9.68 -10.85
C GLY A 20 5.08 10.38 -9.84
N ALA A 21 4.55 11.19 -8.92
CA ALA A 21 5.39 11.92 -7.96
C ALA A 21 6.19 11.01 -7.02
N LEU A 22 5.62 9.90 -6.57
CA LEU A 22 6.32 8.89 -5.79
C LEU A 22 7.10 7.94 -6.72
N SER A 23 6.50 7.56 -7.85
CA SER A 23 7.12 6.69 -8.87
C SER A 23 8.49 7.21 -9.31
N ASP A 24 8.66 8.54 -9.54
CA ASP A 24 9.94 9.13 -9.91
C ASP A 24 11.03 8.90 -8.87
N ARG A 25 10.65 8.88 -7.60
CA ARG A 25 11.59 8.64 -6.51
C ARG A 25 11.92 7.15 -6.36
N LEU A 26 10.97 6.28 -6.70
CA LEU A 26 11.18 4.83 -6.68
C LEU A 26 12.00 4.39 -7.90
N ALA A 27 11.81 5.00 -9.05
CA ALA A 27 12.55 4.71 -10.28
C ALA A 27 14.08 4.87 -10.12
N ILE A 28 14.52 5.80 -9.25
CA ILE A 28 15.95 6.02 -8.95
C ILE A 28 16.58 4.83 -8.21
N CYS A 29 15.77 3.99 -7.56
CA CYS A 29 16.27 2.85 -6.77
C CYS A 29 16.67 1.64 -7.64
N GLU A 30 16.42 1.69 -8.96
CA GLU A 30 16.75 0.64 -9.94
C GLU A 30 16.14 -0.75 -9.64
N ASN A 31 15.18 -0.81 -8.72
CA ASN A 31 14.41 -2.02 -8.43
C ASN A 31 13.42 -2.32 -9.54
N GLU A 32 12.98 -3.56 -9.66
CA GLU A 32 11.79 -3.88 -10.43
C GLU A 32 10.59 -3.17 -9.81
N LEU A 33 9.89 -2.33 -10.60
CA LEU A 33 8.82 -1.46 -10.14
C LEU A 33 7.56 -1.67 -10.98
N HIS A 34 6.49 -2.08 -10.31
CA HIS A 34 5.16 -2.21 -10.89
C HIS A 34 4.29 -1.04 -10.45
N LEU A 35 3.65 -0.37 -11.41
CA LEU A 35 2.74 0.74 -11.17
C LEU A 35 1.32 0.29 -11.53
N VAL A 36 0.42 0.24 -10.54
CA VAL A 36 -0.98 -0.18 -10.73
C VAL A 36 -1.87 1.05 -10.73
N GLU A 37 -2.44 1.38 -11.89
CA GLU A 37 -3.28 2.56 -12.10
C GLU A 37 -4.57 2.17 -12.84
N ILE A 38 -5.71 2.70 -12.38
CA ILE A 38 -7.02 2.47 -13.00
C ILE A 38 -7.41 3.59 -13.97
N ASP A 39 -6.82 4.77 -13.83
CA ASP A 39 -7.15 5.95 -14.63
C ASP A 39 -6.56 5.83 -16.04
N ARG A 40 -7.46 5.66 -17.02
CA ARG A 40 -7.12 5.50 -18.45
C ARG A 40 -6.45 6.72 -19.07
N ASP A 41 -6.58 7.90 -18.47
CA ASP A 41 -5.91 9.11 -18.94
C ASP A 41 -4.48 9.23 -18.41
N LEU A 42 -4.21 8.60 -17.25
CA LEU A 42 -2.89 8.60 -16.61
C LEU A 42 -1.98 7.48 -17.12
N VAL A 43 -2.54 6.31 -17.39
CA VAL A 43 -1.78 5.14 -17.86
C VAL A 43 -0.92 5.42 -19.10
N PRO A 44 -1.42 6.04 -20.19
CA PRO A 44 -0.59 6.38 -21.35
C PRO A 44 0.58 7.31 -21.00
N ARG A 45 0.34 8.28 -20.13
CA ARG A 45 1.37 9.24 -19.68
C ARG A 45 2.46 8.56 -18.87
N LEU A 46 2.11 7.60 -18.01
CA LEU A 46 3.07 6.79 -17.25
C LEU A 46 3.88 5.91 -18.21
N ARG A 47 3.24 5.26 -19.19
CA ARG A 47 3.93 4.48 -20.22
C ARG A 47 4.93 5.28 -21.01
N GLU A 48 4.55 6.49 -21.45
CA GLU A 48 5.44 7.41 -22.14
C GLU A 48 6.60 7.86 -21.25
N ARG A 49 6.30 8.26 -20.01
CA ARG A 49 7.29 8.75 -19.03
C ARG A 49 8.38 7.74 -18.73
N TYR A 50 8.04 6.48 -18.60
CA TYR A 50 8.97 5.41 -18.23
C TYR A 50 9.35 4.49 -19.41
N ALA A 51 9.09 4.90 -20.65
CA ALA A 51 9.31 4.09 -21.85
C ALA A 51 10.76 3.56 -22.02
N SER A 52 11.75 4.28 -21.50
CA SER A 52 13.17 3.90 -21.55
C SER A 52 13.62 3.02 -20.38
N GLN A 53 12.77 2.79 -19.38
CA GLN A 53 13.13 2.05 -18.17
C GLN A 53 12.51 0.64 -18.22
N THR A 54 13.32 -0.36 -18.53
CA THR A 54 12.87 -1.75 -18.74
C THR A 54 12.45 -2.47 -17.46
N ASN A 55 12.82 -1.93 -16.31
CA ASN A 55 12.48 -2.42 -14.98
C ASN A 55 11.17 -1.83 -14.42
N ILE A 56 10.46 -0.98 -15.19
CA ILE A 56 9.19 -0.39 -14.77
C ILE A 56 8.04 -0.94 -15.61
N HIS A 57 7.04 -1.52 -14.95
CA HIS A 57 5.88 -2.16 -15.54
C HIS A 57 4.60 -1.43 -15.17
N ILE A 58 3.80 -1.03 -16.17
CA ILE A 58 2.55 -0.29 -15.97
C ILE A 58 1.37 -1.22 -16.16
N HIS A 59 0.57 -1.40 -15.10
CA HIS A 59 -0.66 -2.19 -15.08
C HIS A 59 -1.88 -1.26 -15.08
N GLU A 60 -2.69 -1.34 -16.12
CA GLU A 60 -4.01 -0.69 -16.19
C GLU A 60 -5.02 -1.60 -15.50
N GLN A 61 -5.17 -1.45 -14.18
CA GLN A 61 -5.93 -2.38 -13.36
C GLN A 61 -6.51 -1.70 -12.11
N ASP A 62 -7.66 -2.18 -11.66
CA ASP A 62 -8.20 -1.84 -10.33
C ASP A 62 -7.38 -2.53 -9.24
N ALA A 63 -6.83 -1.75 -8.32
CA ALA A 63 -6.05 -2.26 -7.19
C ALA A 63 -6.84 -3.23 -6.29
N LEU A 64 -8.18 -3.12 -6.26
CA LEU A 64 -9.04 -4.05 -5.52
C LEU A 64 -9.10 -5.44 -6.15
N THR A 65 -8.72 -5.60 -7.41
CA THR A 65 -8.66 -6.89 -8.12
C THR A 65 -7.25 -7.44 -8.24
N LEU A 66 -6.24 -6.69 -7.78
CA LEU A 66 -4.84 -7.05 -7.91
C LEU A 66 -4.53 -8.38 -7.21
N ALA A 67 -3.91 -9.31 -7.93
CA ALA A 67 -3.29 -10.51 -7.40
C ALA A 67 -1.77 -10.32 -7.35
N LEU A 68 -1.18 -10.36 -6.16
CA LEU A 68 0.26 -10.12 -5.98
C LEU A 68 1.13 -11.22 -6.62
N GLU A 69 0.58 -12.38 -6.87
CA GLU A 69 1.25 -13.45 -7.62
C GLU A 69 1.46 -13.11 -9.11
N GLU A 70 0.64 -12.21 -9.68
CA GLU A 70 0.83 -11.69 -11.04
C GLU A 70 1.98 -10.69 -11.09
N ILE A 71 2.22 -9.97 -9.99
CA ILE A 71 3.34 -9.03 -9.83
C ILE A 71 4.66 -9.78 -9.62
N HIS A 72 4.66 -10.73 -8.69
CA HIS A 72 5.86 -11.51 -8.38
C HIS A 72 5.49 -12.98 -8.08
N PRO A 73 5.54 -13.88 -9.08
CA PRO A 73 5.01 -15.26 -8.98
C PRO A 73 5.63 -16.08 -7.84
N THR A 74 6.91 -15.90 -7.54
CA THR A 74 7.65 -16.76 -6.61
C THR A 74 8.05 -16.08 -5.30
N GLY A 75 7.91 -14.75 -5.22
CA GLY A 75 8.42 -13.95 -4.10
C GLY A 75 7.39 -13.11 -3.38
N ARG A 76 7.90 -12.21 -2.55
CA ARG A 76 7.12 -11.20 -1.83
C ARG A 76 7.31 -9.83 -2.45
N VAL A 77 6.28 -9.00 -2.35
CA VAL A 77 6.22 -7.67 -2.94
C VAL A 77 6.27 -6.62 -1.84
N VAL A 78 6.99 -5.55 -2.07
CA VAL A 78 6.95 -4.34 -1.24
C VAL A 78 5.89 -3.42 -1.82
N LEU A 79 4.82 -3.16 -1.07
CA LEU A 79 3.72 -2.32 -1.50
C LEU A 79 3.88 -0.89 -1.00
N VAL A 80 3.62 0.06 -1.87
CA VAL A 80 3.65 1.49 -1.54
C VAL A 80 2.49 2.21 -2.21
N GLY A 81 2.13 3.38 -1.70
CA GLY A 81 1.16 4.21 -2.39
C GLY A 81 0.61 5.35 -1.55
N ASN A 82 0.15 6.37 -2.26
CA ASN A 82 -0.75 7.37 -1.72
C ASN A 82 -2.18 6.93 -2.06
N LEU A 83 -2.81 6.20 -1.13
CA LEU A 83 -4.07 5.52 -1.42
C LEU A 83 -5.23 6.52 -1.59
N PRO A 84 -6.04 6.37 -2.65
CA PRO A 84 -7.31 7.09 -2.75
C PRO A 84 -8.18 6.79 -1.52
N TYR A 85 -8.74 7.83 -0.92
CA TYR A 85 -9.44 7.71 0.37
C TYR A 85 -10.65 6.78 0.35
N ASN A 86 -11.34 6.72 -0.79
CA ASN A 86 -12.53 5.89 -0.98
C ASN A 86 -12.24 4.38 -1.03
N ILE A 87 -11.02 3.95 -1.37
CA ILE A 87 -10.68 2.53 -1.50
C ILE A 87 -9.71 2.04 -0.42
N SER A 88 -9.11 2.93 0.37
CA SER A 88 -8.01 2.58 1.29
C SER A 88 -8.38 1.44 2.25
N THR A 89 -9.56 1.49 2.89
CA THR A 89 -10.00 0.44 3.80
C THR A 89 -10.30 -0.88 3.07
N ALA A 90 -10.98 -0.82 1.92
CA ALA A 90 -11.29 -2.00 1.12
C ALA A 90 -10.00 -2.68 0.62
N LEU A 91 -9.03 -1.88 0.17
CA LEU A 91 -7.72 -2.40 -0.25
C LEU A 91 -6.98 -3.07 0.92
N MET A 92 -6.97 -2.47 2.11
CA MET A 92 -6.36 -3.09 3.31
C MET A 92 -6.96 -4.46 3.60
N ILE A 93 -8.29 -4.58 3.54
CA ILE A 93 -8.99 -5.86 3.74
C ILE A 93 -8.60 -6.87 2.65
N ARG A 94 -8.53 -6.43 1.40
CA ARG A 94 -8.10 -7.29 0.28
C ARG A 94 -6.68 -7.81 0.45
N LEU A 95 -5.75 -6.99 0.94
CA LEU A 95 -4.36 -7.34 1.15
C LEU A 95 -4.16 -8.32 2.33
N LEU A 96 -5.12 -8.42 3.27
CA LEU A 96 -5.09 -9.44 4.32
C LEU A 96 -5.03 -10.86 3.76
N ALA A 97 -5.84 -11.15 2.74
CA ALA A 97 -5.86 -12.47 2.10
C ALA A 97 -4.54 -12.81 1.37
N GLN A 98 -3.71 -11.81 1.09
CA GLN A 98 -2.45 -11.95 0.39
C GLN A 98 -1.22 -11.64 1.27
N HIS A 99 -1.40 -11.61 2.62
CA HIS A 99 -0.36 -11.17 3.55
C HIS A 99 0.95 -11.97 3.43
N ASN A 100 0.87 -13.24 3.05
CA ASN A 100 2.01 -14.12 2.83
C ASN A 100 2.85 -13.74 1.58
N ARG A 101 2.28 -12.96 0.65
CA ARG A 101 2.93 -12.40 -0.55
C ARG A 101 3.52 -11.01 -0.33
N ILE A 102 3.39 -10.46 0.86
CA ILE A 102 3.82 -9.11 1.20
C ILE A 102 5.10 -9.18 2.02
N ASP A 103 6.14 -8.42 1.63
CA ASP A 103 7.33 -8.23 2.48
C ASP A 103 7.08 -7.11 3.50
N ARG A 104 6.61 -5.97 3.04
CA ARG A 104 6.16 -4.83 3.83
C ARG A 104 5.28 -3.90 3.01
N MET A 105 4.56 -3.01 3.68
CA MET A 105 3.76 -1.97 3.03
C MET A 105 4.05 -0.62 3.67
N VAL A 106 4.05 0.44 2.85
CA VAL A 106 4.11 1.82 3.31
C VAL A 106 3.05 2.61 2.56
N PHE A 107 2.00 2.98 3.26
CA PHE A 107 0.88 3.68 2.65
C PHE A 107 0.62 5.04 3.31
N MET A 108 0.27 6.01 2.48
CA MET A 108 -0.33 7.24 2.94
C MET A 108 -1.85 7.11 2.83
N VAL A 109 -2.54 7.38 3.93
CA VAL A 109 -3.99 7.29 4.08
C VAL A 109 -4.52 8.51 4.82
N GLN A 110 -5.85 8.69 4.88
CA GLN A 110 -6.43 9.70 5.76
C GLN A 110 -6.00 9.49 7.21
N LYS A 111 -5.77 10.58 7.95
CA LYS A 111 -5.34 10.52 9.36
C LYS A 111 -6.27 9.69 10.24
N GLU A 112 -7.58 9.79 10.03
CA GLU A 112 -8.56 8.96 10.75
C GLU A 112 -8.33 7.46 10.52
N VAL A 113 -8.07 7.06 9.27
CA VAL A 113 -7.78 5.66 8.93
C VAL A 113 -6.47 5.22 9.56
N ALA A 114 -5.44 6.07 9.53
CA ALA A 114 -4.15 5.78 10.17
C ALA A 114 -4.29 5.56 11.68
N VAL A 115 -5.05 6.43 12.37
CA VAL A 115 -5.34 6.30 13.81
C VAL A 115 -6.01 4.96 14.12
N ARG A 116 -6.99 4.54 13.31
CA ARG A 116 -7.64 3.23 13.47
C ARG A 116 -6.71 2.07 13.19
N LEU A 117 -5.84 2.18 12.17
CA LEU A 117 -4.87 1.13 11.81
C LEU A 117 -3.79 0.90 12.87
N THR A 118 -3.47 1.94 13.65
CA THR A 118 -2.41 1.91 14.66
C THR A 118 -2.93 1.99 16.11
N ALA A 119 -4.26 1.88 16.30
CA ALA A 119 -4.89 1.98 17.61
C ALA A 119 -4.46 0.81 18.53
N SER A 120 -4.28 1.13 19.81
CA SER A 120 -3.99 0.13 20.86
C SER A 120 -5.29 -0.48 21.42
N PRO A 121 -5.26 -1.73 21.90
CA PRO A 121 -6.38 -2.35 22.56
C PRO A 121 -6.97 -1.49 23.70
N GLY A 122 -8.30 -1.39 23.76
CA GLY A 122 -9.00 -0.55 24.74
C GLY A 122 -9.14 0.93 24.39
N GLY A 123 -8.48 1.40 23.33
CA GLY A 123 -8.65 2.76 22.81
C GLY A 123 -10.00 2.93 22.06
N LYS A 124 -10.51 4.16 22.02
CA LYS A 124 -11.79 4.50 21.35
C LYS A 124 -11.77 4.21 19.84
N ASP A 125 -10.59 4.26 19.21
CA ASP A 125 -10.39 4.06 17.78
C ASP A 125 -10.05 2.59 17.43
N TYR A 126 -9.94 1.72 18.47
CA TYR A 126 -9.70 0.31 18.31
C TYR A 126 -10.99 -0.39 17.84
N GLY A 127 -10.98 -0.86 16.61
CA GLY A 127 -12.16 -1.44 15.98
C GLY A 127 -11.85 -2.61 15.06
N ARG A 128 -12.85 -3.01 14.26
CA ARG A 128 -12.75 -4.16 13.34
C ARG A 128 -11.49 -4.08 12.46
N LEU A 129 -11.23 -2.94 11.80
CA LEU A 129 -10.09 -2.78 10.92
C LEU A 129 -8.76 -3.00 11.67
N THR A 130 -8.65 -2.44 12.89
CA THR A 130 -7.46 -2.62 13.75
C THR A 130 -7.24 -4.09 14.07
N VAL A 131 -8.29 -4.81 14.50
CA VAL A 131 -8.21 -6.24 14.86
C VAL A 131 -7.78 -7.08 13.67
N MET A 132 -8.43 -6.86 12.50
CA MET A 132 -8.12 -7.60 11.29
C MET A 132 -6.68 -7.40 10.84
N MET A 133 -6.23 -6.14 10.76
CA MET A 133 -4.87 -5.82 10.33
C MET A 133 -3.83 -6.29 11.34
N SER A 134 -4.05 -6.04 12.64
CA SER A 134 -3.08 -6.41 13.69
C SER A 134 -2.89 -7.91 13.86
N ARG A 135 -3.83 -8.73 13.37
CA ARG A 135 -3.70 -10.18 13.35
C ARG A 135 -2.50 -10.64 12.55
N VAL A 136 -2.29 -10.06 11.37
CA VAL A 136 -1.25 -10.51 10.41
C VAL A 136 -0.15 -9.49 10.17
N PHE A 137 -0.37 -8.22 10.55
CA PHE A 137 0.63 -7.16 10.40
C PHE A 137 0.94 -6.47 11.72
N GLU A 138 2.17 -6.03 11.86
CA GLU A 138 2.58 -4.99 12.78
C GLU A 138 2.43 -3.65 12.06
N SER A 139 1.66 -2.72 12.64
CA SER A 139 1.39 -1.40 12.08
C SER A 139 2.15 -0.34 12.87
N GLU A 140 2.89 0.52 12.19
CA GLU A 140 3.63 1.61 12.80
C GLU A 140 3.22 2.94 12.16
N PHE A 141 2.76 3.87 12.99
CA PHE A 141 2.57 5.27 12.57
C PHE A 141 3.94 5.90 12.29
N SER A 142 4.06 6.59 11.16
CA SER A 142 5.33 7.22 10.78
C SER A 142 5.29 8.74 10.99
N PHE A 143 4.41 9.44 10.28
CA PHE A 143 4.26 10.91 10.38
C PHE A 143 2.97 11.38 9.71
N ASP A 144 2.52 12.57 10.10
CA ASP A 144 1.42 13.28 9.44
C ASP A 144 1.92 14.10 8.24
N VAL A 145 1.03 14.29 7.26
CA VAL A 145 1.27 15.10 6.06
C VAL A 145 0.19 16.17 5.97
N ASP A 146 0.63 17.44 5.92
CA ASP A 146 -0.27 18.59 5.82
C ASP A 146 -1.03 18.57 4.48
N PRO A 147 -2.33 18.92 4.46
CA PRO A 147 -3.10 19.09 3.24
C PRO A 147 -2.43 20.02 2.20
N GLN A 148 -1.69 21.02 2.64
CA GLN A 148 -0.99 21.96 1.76
C GLN A 148 0.16 21.33 0.96
N ALA A 149 0.58 20.12 1.32
CA ALA A 149 1.57 19.35 0.54
C ALA A 149 1.01 18.77 -0.76
N PHE A 150 -0.29 18.92 -1.02
CA PHE A 150 -0.97 18.35 -2.19
C PHE A 150 -1.56 19.42 -3.12
N THR A 151 -1.71 19.07 -4.38
CA THR A 151 -2.38 19.92 -5.38
C THR A 151 -3.39 19.11 -6.19
N PRO A 152 -4.71 19.39 -6.04
CA PRO A 152 -5.34 20.28 -5.06
C PRO A 152 -5.24 19.74 -3.62
N PRO A 153 -5.27 20.62 -2.61
CA PRO A 153 -5.20 20.19 -1.22
C PRO A 153 -6.46 19.44 -0.80
N PRO A 154 -6.33 18.29 -0.12
CA PRO A 154 -7.47 17.57 0.45
C PRO A 154 -8.04 18.35 1.66
N LYS A 155 -9.28 18.00 2.07
CA LYS A 155 -9.94 18.63 3.22
C LYS A 155 -9.43 18.15 4.57
N VAL A 156 -8.68 17.05 4.61
CA VAL A 156 -8.24 16.37 5.84
C VAL A 156 -6.75 16.07 5.76
N TRP A 157 -6.14 15.92 6.92
CA TRP A 157 -4.76 15.49 7.05
C TRP A 157 -4.60 14.05 6.57
N SER A 158 -3.44 13.76 6.01
CA SER A 158 -2.99 12.42 5.70
C SER A 158 -1.94 11.96 6.71
N SER A 159 -1.74 10.66 6.80
CA SER A 159 -0.68 10.09 7.61
C SER A 159 -0.05 8.90 6.90
N VAL A 160 1.25 8.73 7.10
CA VAL A 160 1.99 7.58 6.59
C VAL A 160 2.04 6.51 7.66
N VAL A 161 1.68 5.28 7.26
CA VAL A 161 1.70 4.09 8.10
C VAL A 161 2.53 3.02 7.40
N ALA A 162 3.42 2.38 8.15
CA ALA A 162 4.18 1.22 7.72
C ALA A 162 3.58 -0.06 8.31
N PHE A 163 3.62 -1.14 7.52
CA PHE A 163 3.13 -2.45 7.93
C PHE A 163 4.19 -3.50 7.63
N LYS A 164 4.41 -4.39 8.58
CA LYS A 164 5.29 -5.54 8.43
C LYS A 164 4.50 -6.81 8.75
N PRO A 165 4.53 -7.84 7.90
CA PRO A 165 3.89 -9.11 8.21
C PRO A 165 4.47 -9.71 9.49
N ARG A 166 3.59 -10.26 10.34
CA ARG A 166 4.02 -11.02 11.52
C ARG A 166 4.57 -12.37 11.09
N PRO A 167 5.54 -12.92 11.83
CA PRO A 167 6.02 -14.29 11.61
C PRO A 167 4.91 -15.35 11.71
N ALA A 168 3.92 -15.08 12.54
CA ALA A 168 2.70 -15.90 12.69
C ALA A 168 1.51 -14.99 13.02
N PRO A 169 0.30 -15.29 12.52
CA PRO A 169 -0.92 -14.56 12.88
C PRO A 169 -1.21 -14.63 14.38
N LEU A 170 -1.73 -13.53 14.94
CA LEU A 170 -2.18 -13.52 16.35
C LEU A 170 -3.50 -14.28 16.51
N GLY A 171 -3.65 -14.97 17.66
CA GLY A 171 -4.86 -15.71 18.03
C GLY A 171 -4.99 -17.08 17.37
N PRO A 172 -6.11 -17.78 17.61
CA PRO A 172 -6.35 -19.12 17.07
C PRO A 172 -6.47 -19.10 15.54
N ALA A 173 -6.27 -20.27 14.92
CA ALA A 173 -6.58 -20.45 13.50
C ALA A 173 -8.07 -20.18 13.29
N ILE A 174 -8.39 -19.33 12.32
CA ILE A 174 -9.76 -18.98 11.93
C ILE A 174 -9.92 -19.20 10.44
N ASN A 175 -11.17 -19.44 10.02
CA ASN A 175 -11.49 -19.37 8.60
C ASN A 175 -11.40 -17.90 8.14
N GLU A 176 -10.43 -17.57 7.30
CA GLU A 176 -10.17 -16.21 6.84
C GLU A 176 -11.33 -15.62 6.04
N GLU A 177 -12.09 -16.45 5.31
CA GLU A 177 -13.29 -16.03 4.59
C GLU A 177 -14.37 -15.53 5.55
N THR A 178 -14.59 -16.25 6.65
CA THR A 178 -15.56 -15.86 7.69
C THR A 178 -15.12 -14.61 8.47
N PHE A 179 -13.81 -14.40 8.60
CA PHE A 179 -13.27 -13.25 9.32
C PHE A 179 -13.33 -11.95 8.51
N SER A 180 -13.29 -12.05 7.18
CA SER A 180 -13.35 -10.91 6.27
C SER A 180 -14.78 -10.47 5.92
N ALA A 181 -15.78 -11.34 6.11
CA ALA A 181 -17.20 -11.03 5.93
C ALA A 181 -17.75 -10.21 7.12
#